data_4b5210781b2f3a648cceb81c752c7a43
#
_entry.id   4b5210781b2f3a648cceb81c752c7a43
#
_cell.length_a   1.000
_cell.length_b   1.000
_cell.length_c   1.000
_cell.angle_alpha   90.00
_cell.angle_beta   90.00
_cell.angle_gamma   90.00
#
_symmetry.space_group_name_H-M   'P 1'
#
loop_
_entity.id
_entity.type
_entity.pdbx_description
1 polymer ?
#
loop_
_entity_poly.entity_id
_entity_poly.type
_entity_poly.pdbx_seq_one_letter_code
_entity_poly.pdbx_strand_id
1 'polypeptide(L)'
;MKNQLITLFAMLALVACGQNQNKTQMKGSEIKVEKLKLTKTWDKTFPKSDKVKHSKVLFVNRYGITLAADIYIPKGADGKLPAIAVSGPFGAVKEQCSGLYAQTLAERGFLTIAFDPSFTGESGGQPRRMASPDINTEDFLAAVDYLSTRKDVDPERIGIVGICGWAGMAINAAALDPRIKATVTSTMYNMSRVNANGYFDAADNEQARHDTKLALAAQRTKDYAQGYYEQAGGVVDPLPEDASQFVKDYYAYYKTPRGYHERSGNSTDGWTVTGCQSFINQPILAYSKEIRSAVLMIHGSEAHSRYFSEDAYKDMTEGSEFAANKELLIIEGANHCDLYDGGEHNYIPFDKIESFFKENLK
;
A
#
# COMPACT_ATOMS: atom_id res chain seq x y z
N MET A 1 -20.50 -33.65 21.20
CA MET A 1 -19.81 -34.44 20.14
C MET A 1 -20.53 -34.14 18.82
N LYS A 2 -20.05 -33.21 18.07
CA LYS A 2 -20.46 -33.01 16.67
C LYS A 2 -19.18 -32.77 15.90
N ASN A 3 -18.85 -33.73 15.05
CA ASN A 3 -17.73 -33.66 14.11
C ASN A 3 -17.95 -32.49 13.19
N GLN A 4 -17.09 -31.49 13.25
CA GLN A 4 -16.98 -30.51 12.18
C GLN A 4 -16.23 -31.17 11.04
N LEU A 5 -16.96 -31.50 9.99
CA LEU A 5 -16.39 -31.78 8.69
C LEU A 5 -15.74 -30.48 8.21
N ILE A 6 -14.42 -30.45 8.24
CA ILE A 6 -13.65 -29.47 7.47
C ILE A 6 -13.84 -29.88 6.01
N THR A 7 -14.79 -29.27 5.33
CA THR A 7 -14.88 -29.36 3.88
C THR A 7 -13.82 -28.42 3.32
N LEU A 8 -12.58 -28.92 3.32
CA LEU A 8 -11.55 -28.37 2.49
C LEU A 8 -12.04 -28.52 1.05
N PHE A 9 -12.42 -27.43 0.42
CA PHE A 9 -12.47 -27.37 -1.03
C PHE A 9 -11.02 -27.48 -1.54
N ALA A 10 -10.46 -28.67 -1.34
CA ALA A 10 -9.39 -29.11 -2.18
C ALA A 10 -9.95 -29.15 -3.58
N MET A 11 -9.49 -28.29 -4.46
CA MET A 11 -9.54 -28.58 -5.88
C MET A 11 -9.18 -30.05 -6.02
N LEU A 12 -10.06 -30.81 -6.65
CA LEU A 12 -9.89 -32.21 -6.93
C LEU A 12 -8.50 -32.48 -7.47
N ALA A 13 -7.61 -32.91 -6.60
CA ALA A 13 -6.57 -33.80 -7.01
C ALA A 13 -7.29 -35.17 -7.18
N LEU A 14 -7.63 -35.52 -8.39
CA LEU A 14 -7.97 -36.87 -8.77
C LEU A 14 -6.78 -37.75 -8.39
N VAL A 15 -6.85 -38.37 -7.23
CA VAL A 15 -5.94 -39.45 -6.86
C VAL A 15 -6.38 -40.65 -7.67
N ALA A 16 -5.82 -40.80 -8.86
CA ALA A 16 -5.82 -42.07 -9.55
C ALA A 16 -4.90 -42.99 -8.77
N CYS A 17 -5.44 -43.99 -8.05
CA CYS A 17 -4.72 -45.17 -7.61
C CYS A 17 -4.24 -45.93 -8.84
N GLY A 18 -2.92 -46.10 -8.98
CA GLY A 18 -2.38 -47.01 -9.99
C GLY A 18 -0.90 -46.80 -10.27
N GLN A 19 -0.09 -47.70 -9.70
CA GLN A 19 1.21 -48.15 -10.19
C GLN A 19 2.43 -47.22 -10.14
N ASN A 20 3.46 -47.73 -9.51
CA ASN A 20 4.86 -47.29 -9.52
C ASN A 20 5.32 -46.82 -10.91
N GLN A 21 5.28 -45.54 -11.16
CA GLN A 21 6.10 -44.91 -12.17
C GLN A 21 6.94 -43.83 -11.48
N ASN A 22 8.19 -43.73 -11.81
CA ASN A 22 9.11 -42.66 -11.40
C ASN A 22 8.38 -41.33 -11.47
N LYS A 23 7.87 -40.85 -10.32
CA LYS A 23 7.31 -39.51 -10.22
C LYS A 23 8.45 -38.54 -10.44
N THR A 24 8.65 -38.09 -11.64
CA THR A 24 9.42 -36.86 -11.89
C THR A 24 8.70 -35.79 -11.08
N GLN A 25 9.28 -35.40 -9.95
CA GLN A 25 8.72 -34.35 -9.12
C GLN A 25 8.64 -33.11 -9.98
N MET A 26 7.42 -32.68 -10.35
CA MET A 26 7.23 -31.46 -11.11
C MET A 26 7.75 -30.31 -10.24
N LYS A 27 8.84 -29.71 -10.68
CA LYS A 27 9.40 -28.52 -10.06
C LYS A 27 8.43 -27.35 -10.34
N GLY A 28 8.03 -26.62 -9.29
CA GLY A 28 7.20 -25.44 -9.44
C GLY A 28 7.88 -24.33 -10.27
N SER A 29 7.15 -23.27 -10.56
CA SER A 29 7.68 -22.10 -11.25
C SER A 29 8.83 -21.47 -10.46
N GLU A 30 9.86 -21.03 -11.16
CA GLU A 30 11.03 -20.40 -10.55
C GLU A 30 10.68 -18.96 -10.11
N ILE A 31 11.08 -18.60 -8.88
CA ILE A 31 11.04 -17.21 -8.40
C ILE A 31 12.25 -16.49 -8.99
N LYS A 32 12.00 -15.51 -9.86
CA LYS A 32 13.05 -14.79 -10.58
C LYS A 32 12.93 -13.28 -10.36
N VAL A 33 13.96 -12.69 -9.77
CA VAL A 33 14.08 -11.24 -9.62
C VAL A 33 14.72 -10.67 -10.90
N GLU A 34 14.02 -9.76 -11.55
CA GLU A 34 14.53 -9.08 -12.73
C GLU A 34 15.49 -7.95 -12.34
N LYS A 35 16.45 -7.65 -13.22
CA LYS A 35 17.35 -6.52 -13.04
C LYS A 35 16.66 -5.22 -13.43
N LEU A 36 16.43 -4.34 -12.47
CA LEU A 36 15.87 -3.01 -12.70
C LEU A 36 16.96 -1.94 -12.72
N LYS A 37 16.69 -0.84 -13.42
CA LYS A 37 17.55 0.35 -13.43
C LYS A 37 17.19 1.21 -12.23
N LEU A 38 18.05 1.21 -11.21
CA LEU A 38 17.83 1.97 -9.98
C LEU A 38 18.70 3.23 -9.94
N THR A 39 18.15 4.34 -9.46
CA THR A 39 18.87 5.59 -9.19
C THR A 39 19.86 5.38 -8.05
N LYS A 40 21.09 5.85 -8.21
CA LYS A 40 22.16 5.70 -7.22
C LYS A 40 22.31 6.89 -6.29
N THR A 41 21.86 8.06 -6.71
CA THR A 41 21.92 9.30 -5.94
C THR A 41 20.79 9.37 -4.90
N TRP A 42 20.98 10.19 -3.87
CA TRP A 42 19.92 10.54 -2.94
C TRP A 42 19.02 11.59 -3.58
N ASP A 43 17.88 11.15 -4.09
CA ASP A 43 16.89 11.97 -4.80
C ASP A 43 15.54 12.04 -4.06
N LYS A 44 15.58 11.91 -2.76
CA LYS A 44 14.39 11.90 -1.91
C LYS A 44 13.97 13.31 -1.49
N THR A 45 12.68 13.49 -1.24
CA THR A 45 12.09 14.77 -0.81
C THR A 45 12.38 15.11 0.66
N PHE A 46 13.11 14.24 1.36
CA PHE A 46 13.50 14.41 2.75
C PHE A 46 15.01 14.23 2.93
N PRO A 47 15.61 14.83 3.99
CA PRO A 47 17.06 14.75 4.22
C PRO A 47 17.49 13.32 4.59
N LYS A 48 18.72 12.99 4.21
CA LYS A 48 19.32 11.70 4.55
C LYS A 48 19.74 11.69 6.03
N SER A 49 19.35 10.66 6.74
CA SER A 49 19.75 10.44 8.13
C SER A 49 21.14 9.82 8.23
N ASP A 50 21.90 10.29 9.21
CA ASP A 50 23.20 9.71 9.59
C ASP A 50 23.05 8.56 10.60
N LYS A 51 21.85 8.33 11.17
CA LYS A 51 21.58 7.28 12.17
C LYS A 51 21.29 5.91 11.53
N VAL A 52 21.04 5.85 10.23
CA VAL A 52 20.69 4.63 9.53
C VAL A 52 21.65 4.30 8.40
N LYS A 53 21.77 3.01 8.07
CA LYS A 53 22.36 2.54 6.80
C LYS A 53 21.24 2.44 5.78
N HIS A 54 21.46 2.99 4.60
CA HIS A 54 20.51 2.96 3.48
C HIS A 54 21.11 2.24 2.27
N SER A 55 20.32 1.42 1.63
CA SER A 55 20.62 0.85 0.30
C SER A 55 19.32 0.53 -0.43
N LYS A 56 19.42 0.22 -1.74
CA LYS A 56 18.28 -0.26 -2.53
C LYS A 56 18.30 -1.78 -2.61
N VAL A 57 17.12 -2.39 -2.57
CA VAL A 57 16.92 -3.83 -2.69
C VAL A 57 15.81 -4.14 -3.70
N LEU A 58 15.83 -5.37 -4.22
CA LEU A 58 14.83 -5.88 -5.14
C LEU A 58 14.24 -7.16 -4.56
N PHE A 59 12.95 -7.32 -4.72
CA PHE A 59 12.24 -8.57 -4.45
C PHE A 59 11.12 -8.75 -5.49
N VAL A 60 10.47 -9.89 -5.53
CA VAL A 60 9.48 -10.21 -6.55
C VAL A 60 8.19 -10.68 -5.91
N ASN A 61 7.06 -10.22 -6.44
CA ASN A 61 5.75 -10.72 -6.04
C ASN A 61 5.39 -12.02 -6.79
N ARG A 62 4.33 -12.72 -6.36
CA ARG A 62 3.91 -14.00 -6.97
C ARG A 62 3.44 -13.87 -8.43
N TYR A 63 3.21 -12.66 -8.92
CA TYR A 63 2.91 -12.38 -10.33
C TYR A 63 4.17 -12.22 -11.20
N GLY A 64 5.35 -12.39 -10.60
CA GLY A 64 6.63 -12.24 -11.29
C GLY A 64 7.06 -10.80 -11.50
N ILE A 65 6.39 -9.84 -10.88
CA ILE A 65 6.75 -8.42 -10.97
C ILE A 65 7.84 -8.13 -9.94
N THR A 66 9.00 -7.64 -10.40
CA THR A 66 10.08 -7.22 -9.51
C THR A 66 9.80 -5.84 -8.94
N LEU A 67 9.88 -5.74 -7.61
CA LEU A 67 9.66 -4.51 -6.85
C LEU A 67 10.99 -3.91 -6.40
N ALA A 68 11.08 -2.59 -6.46
CA ALA A 68 12.21 -1.81 -5.99
C ALA A 68 11.89 -1.18 -4.63
N ALA A 69 12.78 -1.33 -3.66
CA ALA A 69 12.65 -0.74 -2.35
C ALA A 69 13.94 -0.07 -1.87
N ASP A 70 13.78 0.93 -1.03
CA ASP A 70 14.81 1.47 -0.17
C ASP A 70 14.77 0.74 1.17
N ILE A 71 15.89 0.18 1.61
CA ILE A 71 16.01 -0.44 2.93
C ILE A 71 16.80 0.49 3.86
N TYR A 72 16.29 0.64 5.08
CA TYR A 72 16.91 1.42 6.15
C TYR A 72 17.15 0.52 7.35
N ILE A 73 18.39 0.47 7.83
CA ILE A 73 18.80 -0.37 8.96
C ILE A 73 19.46 0.54 10.02
N PRO A 74 19.04 0.50 11.30
CA PRO A 74 19.65 1.27 12.37
C PRO A 74 21.15 1.03 12.43
N LYS A 75 21.97 2.08 12.56
CA LYS A 75 23.42 1.91 12.78
C LYS A 75 23.65 1.35 14.18
N GLY A 76 24.56 0.38 14.28
CA GLY A 76 24.90 -0.26 15.54
C GLY A 76 23.88 -1.29 16.05
N ALA A 77 22.83 -1.55 15.28
CA ALA A 77 21.91 -2.64 15.60
C ALA A 77 22.61 -4.00 15.54
N ASP A 78 22.30 -4.86 16.49
CA ASP A 78 22.80 -6.21 16.62
C ASP A 78 21.64 -7.21 16.72
N GLY A 79 21.87 -8.45 16.25
CA GLY A 79 20.88 -9.51 16.24
C GLY A 79 19.77 -9.31 15.21
N LYS A 80 18.65 -10.00 15.45
CA LYS A 80 17.46 -9.94 14.58
C LYS A 80 16.54 -8.80 15.03
N LEU A 81 16.17 -7.95 14.09
CA LEU A 81 15.32 -6.78 14.31
C LEU A 81 13.85 -7.06 13.98
N PRO A 82 12.90 -6.38 14.64
CA PRO A 82 11.56 -6.24 14.11
C PRO A 82 11.61 -5.44 12.81
N ALA A 83 10.76 -5.82 11.84
CA ALA A 83 10.81 -5.20 10.53
C ALA A 83 9.46 -4.60 10.11
N ILE A 84 9.51 -3.53 9.30
CA ILE A 84 8.33 -2.81 8.84
C ILE A 84 8.43 -2.54 7.34
N ALA A 85 7.40 -2.95 6.56
CA ALA A 85 7.27 -2.57 5.16
C ALA A 85 6.33 -1.38 5.02
N VAL A 86 6.74 -0.36 4.25
CA VAL A 86 6.02 0.91 4.08
C VAL A 86 5.73 1.16 2.61
N SER A 87 4.50 1.55 2.26
CA SER A 87 4.15 1.98 0.90
C SER A 87 3.06 3.05 0.87
N GLY A 88 3.03 3.80 -0.23
CA GLY A 88 2.10 4.90 -0.47
C GLY A 88 2.75 6.28 -0.40
N PRO A 89 2.01 7.34 -0.65
CA PRO A 89 0.61 7.44 -1.09
C PRO A 89 0.33 6.89 -2.51
N PHE A 90 -0.95 6.76 -2.85
CA PHE A 90 -1.38 6.37 -4.20
C PHE A 90 -0.93 7.41 -5.23
N GLY A 91 -0.11 6.97 -6.21
CA GLY A 91 0.52 7.87 -7.19
C GLY A 91 1.83 8.53 -6.74
N ALA A 92 2.27 8.29 -5.50
CA ALA A 92 3.60 8.68 -5.03
C ALA A 92 4.65 7.58 -5.31
N VAL A 93 5.89 7.86 -4.94
CA VAL A 93 7.02 6.92 -4.99
C VAL A 93 7.73 6.86 -3.64
N LYS A 94 8.53 5.80 -3.44
CA LYS A 94 9.27 5.56 -2.19
C LYS A 94 10.25 6.68 -1.80
N GLU A 95 10.58 7.55 -2.73
CA GLU A 95 11.43 8.71 -2.50
C GLU A 95 10.71 9.88 -1.81
N GLN A 96 9.38 9.76 -1.62
CA GLN A 96 8.52 10.73 -0.97
C GLN A 96 8.10 10.24 0.43
N CYS A 97 6.85 10.36 0.80
CA CYS A 97 6.25 10.07 2.10
C CYS A 97 6.66 8.70 2.69
N SER A 98 6.50 7.61 1.94
CA SER A 98 6.81 6.27 2.48
C SER A 98 8.28 6.09 2.88
N GLY A 99 9.19 6.72 2.14
CA GLY A 99 10.61 6.73 2.51
C GLY A 99 10.89 7.53 3.78
N LEU A 100 10.20 8.66 3.98
CA LEU A 100 10.29 9.44 5.22
C LEU A 100 9.83 8.60 6.43
N TYR A 101 8.67 7.95 6.33
CA TYR A 101 8.18 7.05 7.37
C TYR A 101 9.16 5.91 7.65
N ALA A 102 9.67 5.25 6.60
CA ALA A 102 10.60 4.14 6.75
C ALA A 102 11.91 4.60 7.40
N GLN A 103 12.51 5.71 6.95
CA GLN A 103 13.73 6.24 7.56
C GLN A 103 13.52 6.60 9.03
N THR A 104 12.43 7.30 9.35
CA THR A 104 12.13 7.74 10.72
C THR A 104 11.90 6.56 11.66
N LEU A 105 11.21 5.51 11.20
CA LEU A 105 11.01 4.30 11.99
C LEU A 105 12.32 3.50 12.14
N ALA A 106 13.21 3.54 11.14
CA ALA A 106 14.53 2.93 11.28
C ALA A 106 15.41 3.66 12.30
N GLU A 107 15.34 4.98 12.40
CA GLU A 107 16.01 5.74 13.47
C GLU A 107 15.54 5.35 14.87
N ARG A 108 14.34 4.77 14.98
CA ARG A 108 13.69 4.33 16.21
C ARG A 108 13.88 2.84 16.53
N GLY A 109 14.71 2.14 15.73
CA GLY A 109 15.17 0.78 16.04
C GLY A 109 14.55 -0.34 15.21
N PHE A 110 13.75 -0.06 14.19
CA PHE A 110 13.19 -1.05 13.27
C PHE A 110 14.06 -1.21 12.03
N LEU A 111 14.14 -2.42 11.45
CA LEU A 111 14.58 -2.55 10.07
C LEU A 111 13.39 -2.22 9.18
N THR A 112 13.54 -1.29 8.24
CA THR A 112 12.41 -0.87 7.42
C THR A 112 12.71 -0.94 5.93
N ILE A 113 11.67 -1.17 5.13
CA ILE A 113 11.71 -0.98 3.69
C ILE A 113 10.60 -0.02 3.25
N ALA A 114 10.91 0.90 2.34
CA ALA A 114 9.91 1.66 1.58
C ALA A 114 9.96 1.16 0.15
N PHE A 115 8.86 0.66 -0.40
CA PHE A 115 8.82 0.10 -1.75
C PHE A 115 7.89 0.86 -2.70
N ASP A 116 8.29 0.92 -3.97
CA ASP A 116 7.36 1.31 -5.02
C ASP A 116 6.47 0.12 -5.35
N PRO A 117 5.13 0.29 -5.40
CA PRO A 117 4.25 -0.77 -5.84
C PRO A 117 4.47 -1.16 -7.31
N SER A 118 3.96 -2.33 -7.69
CA SER A 118 3.91 -2.76 -9.09
C SER A 118 3.40 -1.65 -10.00
N PHE A 119 3.99 -1.53 -11.19
CA PHE A 119 3.65 -0.56 -12.25
C PHE A 119 4.08 0.89 -12.00
N THR A 120 4.70 1.21 -10.87
CA THR A 120 5.05 2.58 -10.47
C THR A 120 6.53 2.74 -10.10
N GLY A 121 7.00 3.97 -10.05
CA GLY A 121 8.37 4.31 -9.61
C GLY A 121 9.46 3.51 -10.33
N GLU A 122 10.38 2.97 -9.55
CA GLU A 122 11.46 2.09 -10.03
C GLU A 122 11.06 0.61 -10.09
N SER A 123 9.87 0.22 -9.58
CA SER A 123 9.36 -1.15 -9.66
C SER A 123 8.97 -1.51 -11.09
N GLY A 124 8.96 -2.81 -11.36
CA GLY A 124 8.58 -3.37 -12.65
C GLY A 124 7.06 -3.37 -12.91
N GLY A 125 6.68 -4.15 -13.91
CA GLY A 125 5.29 -4.31 -14.34
C GLY A 125 4.92 -3.41 -15.52
N GLN A 126 4.08 -3.97 -16.40
CA GLN A 126 3.54 -3.30 -17.59
C GLN A 126 2.05 -3.58 -17.70
N PRO A 127 1.27 -2.62 -18.23
CA PRO A 127 1.67 -1.24 -18.56
C PRO A 127 2.00 -0.43 -17.31
N ARG A 128 2.73 0.67 -17.49
CA ARG A 128 3.05 1.59 -16.39
C ARG A 128 1.81 2.42 -15.98
N ARG A 129 1.83 2.94 -14.74
CA ARG A 129 0.81 3.87 -14.27
C ARG A 129 -0.60 3.26 -14.22
N MET A 130 -0.67 2.04 -13.68
CA MET A 130 -1.94 1.40 -13.33
C MET A 130 -1.87 0.81 -11.92
N ALA A 131 -3.02 0.45 -11.37
CA ALA A 131 -3.14 -0.20 -10.08
C ALA A 131 -4.19 -1.32 -10.13
N SER A 132 -3.97 -2.34 -9.31
CA SER A 132 -4.86 -3.48 -9.19
C SER A 132 -5.06 -3.81 -7.71
N PRO A 133 -6.30 -3.97 -7.22
CA PRO A 133 -6.54 -4.34 -5.82
C PRO A 133 -5.86 -5.64 -5.43
N ASP A 134 -5.79 -6.62 -6.32
CA ASP A 134 -5.14 -7.91 -6.07
C ASP A 134 -3.61 -7.78 -6.11
N ILE A 135 -3.04 -7.28 -7.21
CA ILE A 135 -1.58 -7.20 -7.39
C ILE A 135 -0.93 -6.28 -6.35
N ASN A 136 -1.58 -5.16 -6.03
CA ASN A 136 -1.00 -4.21 -5.09
C ASN A 136 -1.20 -4.60 -3.61
N THR A 137 -2.20 -5.41 -3.29
CA THR A 137 -2.26 -6.12 -2.00
C THR A 137 -1.12 -7.13 -1.89
N GLU A 138 -0.89 -7.91 -2.97
CA GLU A 138 0.20 -8.88 -3.07
C GLU A 138 1.59 -8.23 -2.93
N ASP A 139 1.78 -6.98 -3.36
CA ASP A 139 3.05 -6.27 -3.19
C ASP A 139 3.45 -6.14 -1.70
N PHE A 140 2.48 -5.95 -0.79
CA PHE A 140 2.73 -6.02 0.66
C PHE A 140 3.08 -7.43 1.12
N LEU A 141 2.41 -8.47 0.60
CA LEU A 141 2.71 -9.86 0.95
C LEU A 141 4.12 -10.24 0.49
N ALA A 142 4.51 -9.83 -0.71
CA ALA A 142 5.87 -10.03 -1.23
C ALA A 142 6.93 -9.29 -0.39
N ALA A 143 6.60 -8.10 0.13
CA ALA A 143 7.47 -7.40 1.07
C ALA A 143 7.64 -8.18 2.39
N VAL A 144 6.57 -8.79 2.89
CA VAL A 144 6.61 -9.69 4.07
C VAL A 144 7.44 -10.95 3.76
N ASP A 145 7.30 -11.56 2.58
CA ASP A 145 8.12 -12.71 2.15
C ASP A 145 9.60 -12.34 2.15
N TYR A 146 9.94 -11.20 1.53
CA TYR A 146 11.31 -10.71 1.50
C TYR A 146 11.88 -10.50 2.90
N LEU A 147 11.15 -9.81 3.77
CA LEU A 147 11.58 -9.53 5.15
C LEU A 147 11.73 -10.81 5.96
N SER A 148 10.79 -11.76 5.83
CA SER A 148 10.81 -13.03 6.56
C SER A 148 12.01 -13.92 6.21
N THR A 149 12.61 -13.75 5.03
CA THR A 149 13.76 -14.54 4.57
C THR A 149 15.11 -13.92 4.93
N ARG A 150 15.12 -12.71 5.49
CA ARG A 150 16.35 -12.01 5.87
C ARG A 150 16.94 -12.56 7.17
N LYS A 151 18.26 -12.65 7.24
CA LYS A 151 18.97 -13.13 8.42
C LYS A 151 18.97 -12.16 9.59
N ASP A 152 18.84 -10.86 9.30
CA ASP A 152 18.83 -9.74 10.25
C ASP A 152 17.40 -9.31 10.67
N VAL A 153 16.36 -10.07 10.26
CA VAL A 153 14.96 -9.86 10.63
C VAL A 153 14.45 -11.02 11.48
N ASP A 154 13.64 -10.71 12.48
CA ASP A 154 12.83 -11.68 13.18
C ASP A 154 11.49 -11.87 12.43
N PRO A 155 11.24 -13.03 11.81
CA PRO A 155 10.06 -13.26 11.01
C PRO A 155 8.74 -13.25 11.81
N GLU A 156 8.81 -13.38 13.15
CA GLU A 156 7.63 -13.27 14.02
C GLU A 156 7.33 -11.81 14.42
N ARG A 157 8.15 -10.86 14.02
CA ARG A 157 8.02 -9.44 14.36
C ARG A 157 7.96 -8.54 13.13
N ILE A 158 6.99 -8.79 12.25
CA ILE A 158 6.81 -8.02 11.02
C ILE A 158 5.53 -7.19 11.10
N GLY A 159 5.67 -5.89 10.84
CA GLY A 159 4.57 -4.93 10.68
C GLY A 159 4.56 -4.28 9.31
N ILE A 160 3.48 -3.58 9.00
CA ILE A 160 3.35 -2.81 7.77
C ILE A 160 2.78 -1.42 8.03
N VAL A 161 3.13 -0.48 7.16
CA VAL A 161 2.53 0.87 7.12
C VAL A 161 1.99 1.12 5.73
N GLY A 162 0.72 1.43 5.63
CA GLY A 162 0.08 1.90 4.41
C GLY A 162 -0.32 3.36 4.52
N ILE A 163 -0.10 4.15 3.45
CA ILE A 163 -0.37 5.58 3.44
C ILE A 163 -1.32 5.91 2.30
N CYS A 164 -2.36 6.71 2.57
CA CYS A 164 -3.37 7.11 1.60
C CYS A 164 -4.06 5.88 0.96
N GLY A 165 -4.09 5.76 -0.36
CA GLY A 165 -4.69 4.60 -1.04
C GLY A 165 -4.02 3.27 -0.72
N TRP A 166 -2.71 3.25 -0.44
CA TRP A 166 -2.02 2.03 0.00
C TRP A 166 -2.37 1.61 1.43
N ALA A 167 -2.98 2.48 2.21
CA ALA A 167 -3.48 2.13 3.53
C ALA A 167 -4.65 1.12 3.45
N GLY A 168 -5.56 1.29 2.49
CA GLY A 168 -6.60 0.29 2.21
C GLY A 168 -6.04 -1.06 1.77
N MET A 169 -4.96 -1.06 0.93
CA MET A 169 -4.25 -2.29 0.55
C MET A 169 -3.54 -2.93 1.75
N ALA A 170 -2.97 -2.14 2.66
CA ALA A 170 -2.34 -2.64 3.88
C ALA A 170 -3.36 -3.35 4.80
N ILE A 171 -4.57 -2.79 4.97
CA ILE A 171 -5.65 -3.46 5.69
C ILE A 171 -6.04 -4.77 4.99
N ASN A 172 -6.16 -4.77 3.66
CA ASN A 172 -6.47 -5.98 2.92
C ASN A 172 -5.36 -7.05 3.06
N ALA A 173 -4.09 -6.63 3.03
CA ALA A 173 -2.95 -7.52 3.26
C ALA A 173 -2.96 -8.11 4.68
N ALA A 174 -3.27 -7.30 5.71
CA ALA A 174 -3.38 -7.77 7.09
C ALA A 174 -4.55 -8.76 7.30
N ALA A 175 -5.63 -8.62 6.53
CA ALA A 175 -6.74 -9.58 6.53
C ALA A 175 -6.37 -10.92 5.85
N LEU A 176 -5.36 -10.90 4.97
CA LEU A 176 -4.96 -12.06 4.17
C LEU A 176 -3.74 -12.80 4.73
N ASP A 177 -2.81 -12.09 5.36
CA ASP A 177 -1.54 -12.66 5.83
C ASP A 177 -1.35 -12.54 7.37
N PRO A 178 -1.51 -13.64 8.13
CA PRO A 178 -1.36 -13.62 9.59
C PRO A 178 0.09 -13.43 10.09
N ARG A 179 1.09 -13.41 9.20
CA ARG A 179 2.47 -13.03 9.54
C ARG A 179 2.59 -11.54 9.83
N ILE A 180 1.64 -10.73 9.38
CA ILE A 180 1.56 -9.30 9.69
C ILE A 180 1.01 -9.15 11.10
N LYS A 181 1.87 -8.79 12.06
CA LYS A 181 1.53 -8.71 13.49
C LYS A 181 0.97 -7.33 13.90
N ALA A 182 1.31 -6.29 13.16
CA ALA A 182 0.87 -4.94 13.42
C ALA A 182 0.75 -4.14 12.12
N THR A 183 -0.33 -3.39 11.95
CA THR A 183 -0.59 -2.55 10.79
C THR A 183 -0.86 -1.13 11.21
N VAL A 184 -0.15 -0.17 10.63
CA VAL A 184 -0.46 1.25 10.76
C VAL A 184 -1.00 1.77 9.43
N THR A 185 -2.09 2.50 9.47
CA THR A 185 -2.59 3.26 8.32
C THR A 185 -2.52 4.75 8.60
N SER A 186 -2.05 5.51 7.63
CA SER A 186 -2.04 6.97 7.70
C SER A 186 -2.90 7.53 6.59
N THR A 187 -3.85 8.40 6.95
CA THR A 187 -4.73 9.13 6.03
C THR A 187 -5.35 8.22 4.95
N MET A 188 -5.97 7.11 5.38
CA MET A 188 -6.43 6.01 4.52
C MET A 188 -7.49 6.43 3.50
N TYR A 189 -7.38 5.83 2.28
CA TYR A 189 -8.49 5.72 1.33
C TYR A 189 -8.92 4.26 1.17
N ASN A 190 -10.22 4.06 1.05
CA ASN A 190 -10.77 2.84 0.46
C ASN A 190 -10.85 3.05 -1.06
N MET A 191 -9.82 2.61 -1.79
CA MET A 191 -9.73 2.81 -3.23
C MET A 191 -10.86 2.14 -4.01
N SER A 192 -11.40 1.03 -3.53
CA SER A 192 -12.56 0.39 -4.17
C SER A 192 -13.81 1.26 -4.01
N ARG A 193 -14.07 1.77 -2.81
CA ARG A 193 -15.23 2.62 -2.53
C ARG A 193 -15.19 3.93 -3.33
N VAL A 194 -14.05 4.62 -3.35
CA VAL A 194 -13.96 5.89 -4.08
C VAL A 194 -14.08 5.71 -5.59
N ASN A 195 -13.54 4.62 -6.15
CA ASN A 195 -13.68 4.34 -7.58
C ASN A 195 -15.09 3.87 -7.97
N ALA A 196 -15.81 3.20 -7.07
CA ALA A 196 -17.17 2.72 -7.31
C ALA A 196 -18.25 3.77 -7.03
N ASN A 197 -18.07 4.59 -6.00
CA ASN A 197 -19.11 5.45 -5.42
C ASN A 197 -18.76 6.95 -5.50
N GLY A 198 -17.54 7.32 -5.89
CA GLY A 198 -17.06 8.68 -5.83
C GLY A 198 -16.75 9.15 -4.39
N TYR A 199 -16.33 10.42 -4.24
CA TYR A 199 -16.11 11.03 -2.93
C TYR A 199 -17.44 11.19 -2.20
N PHE A 200 -17.43 10.88 -0.89
CA PHE A 200 -18.61 10.96 -0.02
C PHE A 200 -19.80 10.10 -0.51
N ASP A 201 -19.49 9.06 -1.31
CA ASP A 201 -20.50 8.19 -1.97
C ASP A 201 -21.51 8.95 -2.85
N ALA A 202 -21.13 10.13 -3.36
CA ALA A 202 -22.01 10.98 -4.15
C ALA A 202 -22.51 10.34 -5.46
N ALA A 203 -21.79 9.31 -5.95
CA ALA A 203 -22.14 8.53 -7.13
C ALA A 203 -22.53 7.07 -6.79
N ASP A 204 -22.93 6.79 -5.53
CA ASP A 204 -23.33 5.43 -5.13
C ASP A 204 -24.73 5.08 -5.62
N ASN A 205 -24.84 4.87 -6.90
CA ASN A 205 -26.03 4.33 -7.55
C ASN A 205 -25.65 3.50 -8.79
N GLU A 206 -26.56 2.63 -9.22
CA GLU A 206 -26.31 1.70 -10.33
C GLU A 206 -26.07 2.45 -11.65
N GLN A 207 -26.85 3.50 -11.95
CA GLN A 207 -26.73 4.25 -13.20
C GLN A 207 -25.36 4.95 -13.31
N ALA A 208 -24.90 5.64 -12.25
CA ALA A 208 -23.60 6.30 -12.26
C ALA A 208 -22.45 5.31 -12.47
N ARG A 209 -22.50 4.14 -11.80
CA ARG A 209 -21.53 3.06 -12.04
C ARG A 209 -21.62 2.48 -13.45
N HIS A 210 -22.81 2.36 -14.02
CA HIS A 210 -23.00 1.89 -15.40
C HIS A 210 -22.38 2.87 -16.40
N ASP A 211 -22.64 4.17 -16.24
CA ASP A 211 -22.10 5.21 -17.13
C ASP A 211 -20.57 5.27 -17.06
N THR A 212 -20.00 5.15 -15.86
CA THR A 212 -18.55 5.03 -15.66
C THR A 212 -17.98 3.81 -16.40
N LYS A 213 -18.64 2.64 -16.31
CA LYS A 213 -18.20 1.42 -16.99
C LYS A 213 -18.30 1.56 -18.52
N LEU A 214 -19.33 2.24 -19.04
CA LEU A 214 -19.46 2.53 -20.47
C LEU A 214 -18.30 3.42 -20.95
N ALA A 215 -17.98 4.49 -20.24
CA ALA A 215 -16.87 5.37 -20.59
C ALA A 215 -15.51 4.63 -20.57
N LEU A 216 -15.27 3.81 -19.54
CA LEU A 216 -14.07 2.99 -19.43
C LEU A 216 -13.99 1.93 -20.54
N ALA A 217 -15.10 1.30 -20.92
CA ALA A 217 -15.15 0.34 -22.02
C ALA A 217 -14.82 0.99 -23.36
N ALA A 218 -15.35 2.20 -23.62
CA ALA A 218 -15.01 3.00 -24.80
C ALA A 218 -13.52 3.36 -24.84
N GLN A 219 -12.97 3.81 -23.70
CA GLN A 219 -11.54 4.11 -23.60
C GLN A 219 -10.67 2.86 -23.84
N ARG A 220 -11.03 1.70 -23.30
CA ARG A 220 -10.31 0.43 -23.54
C ARG A 220 -10.26 0.08 -25.04
N THR A 221 -11.37 0.29 -25.75
CA THR A 221 -11.44 0.07 -27.20
C THR A 221 -10.51 1.04 -27.93
N LYS A 222 -10.49 2.31 -27.52
CA LYS A 222 -9.59 3.34 -28.07
C LYS A 222 -8.12 2.98 -27.82
N ASP A 223 -7.76 2.65 -26.57
CA ASP A 223 -6.39 2.27 -26.17
C ASP A 223 -5.90 1.08 -27.01
N TYR A 224 -6.73 0.05 -27.16
CA TYR A 224 -6.37 -1.12 -27.95
C TYR A 224 -6.18 -0.81 -29.43
N ALA A 225 -7.03 0.03 -29.99
CA ALA A 225 -6.95 0.42 -31.40
C ALA A 225 -5.72 1.28 -31.72
N GLN A 226 -5.34 2.17 -30.79
CA GLN A 226 -4.18 3.07 -30.95
C GLN A 226 -2.85 2.43 -30.53
N GLY A 227 -2.87 1.31 -29.80
CA GLY A 227 -1.68 0.57 -29.37
C GLY A 227 -0.95 1.14 -28.15
N TYR A 228 -1.55 2.05 -27.41
CA TYR A 228 -1.03 2.60 -26.16
C TYR A 228 -2.17 2.98 -25.19
N TYR A 229 -1.85 3.05 -23.89
CA TYR A 229 -2.79 3.47 -22.85
C TYR A 229 -2.74 4.99 -22.65
N GLU A 230 -3.90 5.64 -22.72
CA GLU A 230 -4.02 7.09 -22.53
C GLU A 230 -3.83 7.47 -21.06
N GLN A 231 -3.14 8.58 -20.80
CA GLN A 231 -2.89 9.10 -19.46
C GLN A 231 -4.04 9.99 -19.01
N ALA A 232 -4.45 9.84 -17.74
CA ALA A 232 -5.52 10.65 -17.14
C ALA A 232 -5.04 11.99 -16.57
N GLY A 233 -3.73 12.20 -16.52
CA GLY A 233 -3.11 13.32 -15.80
C GLY A 233 -2.84 13.01 -14.34
N GLY A 234 -1.95 13.79 -13.73
CA GLY A 234 -1.63 13.76 -12.31
C GLY A 234 -2.50 14.72 -11.49
N VAL A 235 -1.94 15.24 -10.41
CA VAL A 235 -2.56 16.37 -9.71
C VAL A 235 -2.61 17.57 -10.66
N VAL A 236 -3.73 18.29 -10.63
CA VAL A 236 -4.01 19.40 -11.56
C VAL A 236 -2.90 20.45 -11.53
N ASP A 237 -2.50 20.92 -12.72
CA ASP A 237 -1.51 21.98 -12.91
C ASP A 237 -1.77 22.69 -14.27
N PRO A 238 -2.02 24.01 -14.31
CA PRO A 238 -2.01 24.95 -13.18
C PRO A 238 -3.17 24.76 -12.21
N LEU A 239 -3.00 25.21 -10.95
CA LEU A 239 -4.05 25.16 -9.95
C LEU A 239 -5.22 26.11 -10.35
N PRO A 240 -6.47 25.61 -10.45
CA PRO A 240 -7.62 26.46 -10.71
C PRO A 240 -7.87 27.47 -9.57
N GLU A 241 -8.34 28.69 -9.92
CA GLU A 241 -8.62 29.74 -8.93
C GLU A 241 -9.72 29.34 -7.93
N ASP A 242 -10.71 28.58 -8.39
CA ASP A 242 -11.84 28.07 -7.59
C ASP A 242 -11.61 26.68 -7.02
N ALA A 243 -10.37 26.18 -7.04
CA ALA A 243 -10.03 24.84 -6.53
C ALA A 243 -10.48 24.67 -5.07
N SER A 244 -11.09 23.51 -4.78
CA SER A 244 -11.43 23.13 -3.41
C SER A 244 -10.17 22.98 -2.54
N GLN A 245 -10.34 23.06 -1.21
CA GLN A 245 -9.19 23.03 -0.30
C GLN A 245 -8.33 21.77 -0.48
N PHE A 246 -8.94 20.60 -0.59
CA PHE A 246 -8.15 19.36 -0.76
C PHE A 246 -7.36 19.35 -2.09
N VAL A 247 -7.86 19.94 -3.16
CA VAL A 247 -7.12 20.09 -4.43
C VAL A 247 -5.92 21.01 -4.24
N LYS A 248 -6.08 22.11 -3.48
CA LYS A 248 -4.97 23.01 -3.11
C LYS A 248 -3.91 22.28 -2.27
N ASP A 249 -4.33 21.44 -1.31
CA ASP A 249 -3.43 20.67 -0.46
C ASP A 249 -2.61 19.67 -1.28
N TYR A 250 -3.24 18.94 -2.22
CA TYR A 250 -2.54 18.04 -3.13
C TYR A 250 -1.59 18.78 -4.08
N TYR A 251 -2.02 19.92 -4.62
CA TYR A 251 -1.15 20.76 -5.45
C TYR A 251 0.08 21.22 -4.66
N ALA A 252 -0.13 21.74 -3.44
CA ALA A 252 0.94 22.22 -2.56
C ALA A 252 1.96 21.13 -2.24
N TYR A 253 1.53 19.86 -2.13
CA TYR A 253 2.47 18.75 -1.92
C TYR A 253 3.11 18.29 -3.23
N TYR A 254 2.33 17.89 -4.25
CA TYR A 254 2.85 17.20 -5.42
C TYR A 254 3.45 18.10 -6.51
N LYS A 255 3.04 19.37 -6.58
CA LYS A 255 3.44 20.30 -7.66
C LYS A 255 4.43 21.37 -7.20
N THR A 256 4.87 21.33 -5.96
CA THR A 256 5.86 22.26 -5.39
C THR A 256 7.09 21.48 -4.85
N PRO A 257 8.20 22.17 -4.51
CA PRO A 257 9.36 21.51 -3.91
C PRO A 257 9.10 20.76 -2.59
N ARG A 258 7.93 20.95 -1.96
CA ARG A 258 7.52 20.25 -0.74
C ARG A 258 7.55 18.74 -0.92
N GLY A 259 7.02 18.23 -2.03
CA GLY A 259 6.93 16.80 -2.25
C GLY A 259 6.97 16.39 -3.73
N TYR A 260 7.31 17.30 -4.66
CA TYR A 260 7.45 16.96 -6.08
C TYR A 260 8.54 15.90 -6.28
N HIS A 261 8.24 14.90 -7.10
CA HIS A 261 9.22 13.92 -7.56
C HIS A 261 8.94 13.48 -8.99
N GLU A 262 9.98 13.46 -9.84
CA GLU A 262 9.86 13.19 -11.28
C GLU A 262 9.27 11.82 -11.63
N ARG A 263 9.41 10.80 -10.76
CA ARG A 263 8.85 9.46 -10.94
C ARG A 263 7.45 9.29 -10.35
N SER A 264 6.97 10.26 -9.57
CA SER A 264 5.62 10.24 -8.99
C SER A 264 4.57 10.53 -10.06
N GLY A 265 3.56 9.66 -10.17
CA GLY A 265 2.42 9.89 -11.05
C GLY A 265 1.66 11.16 -10.72
N ASN A 266 1.44 11.44 -9.44
CA ASN A 266 0.73 12.64 -9.01
C ASN A 266 1.50 13.93 -9.33
N SER A 267 2.83 13.87 -9.33
CA SER A 267 3.67 15.02 -9.70
C SER A 267 3.75 15.23 -11.21
N THR A 268 3.52 14.20 -12.01
CA THR A 268 3.71 14.20 -13.46
C THR A 268 2.41 13.87 -14.21
N ASP A 269 2.38 12.80 -14.96
CA ASP A 269 1.37 12.41 -15.95
C ASP A 269 0.22 11.53 -15.40
N GLY A 270 0.25 11.20 -14.10
CA GLY A 270 -0.84 10.48 -13.42
C GLY A 270 -0.93 9.00 -13.76
N TRP A 271 -2.15 8.50 -13.69
CA TRP A 271 -2.52 7.13 -14.00
C TRP A 271 -2.99 7.01 -15.45
N THR A 272 -2.98 5.81 -16.01
CA THR A 272 -3.72 5.58 -17.26
C THR A 272 -5.22 5.72 -16.99
N VAL A 273 -6.00 6.19 -17.97
CA VAL A 273 -7.45 6.43 -17.82
C VAL A 273 -8.17 5.19 -17.29
N THR A 274 -7.79 4.01 -17.76
CA THR A 274 -8.39 2.71 -17.34
C THR A 274 -7.66 2.04 -16.20
N GLY A 275 -6.60 2.67 -15.67
CA GLY A 275 -5.64 2.06 -14.74
C GLY A 275 -6.20 1.61 -13.40
N CYS A 276 -7.30 2.21 -12.95
CA CYS A 276 -7.95 1.88 -11.68
C CYS A 276 -9.30 1.17 -11.85
N GLN A 277 -9.64 0.73 -13.06
CA GLN A 277 -10.96 0.17 -13.38
C GLN A 277 -11.35 -1.02 -12.48
N SER A 278 -10.41 -1.89 -12.15
CA SER A 278 -10.68 -3.10 -11.37
C SER A 278 -11.17 -2.82 -9.94
N PHE A 279 -10.85 -1.65 -9.38
CA PHE A 279 -11.33 -1.25 -8.05
C PHE A 279 -12.84 -1.11 -7.96
N ILE A 280 -13.53 -0.78 -9.07
CA ILE A 280 -14.99 -0.63 -9.08
C ILE A 280 -15.70 -1.93 -8.65
N ASN A 281 -15.11 -3.08 -8.90
CA ASN A 281 -15.75 -4.38 -8.71
C ASN A 281 -14.99 -5.32 -7.75
N GLN A 282 -13.99 -4.83 -7.04
CA GLN A 282 -13.17 -5.63 -6.10
C GLN A 282 -13.02 -4.90 -4.76
N PRO A 283 -13.95 -5.10 -3.80
CA PRO A 283 -13.89 -4.48 -2.49
C PRO A 283 -12.70 -5.01 -1.68
N ILE A 284 -11.80 -4.10 -1.25
CA ILE A 284 -10.56 -4.46 -0.55
C ILE A 284 -10.71 -4.61 0.98
N LEU A 285 -11.83 -4.19 1.56
CA LEU A 285 -12.03 -4.25 3.01
C LEU A 285 -13.05 -5.31 3.44
N ALA A 286 -13.47 -6.20 2.54
CA ALA A 286 -14.56 -7.14 2.78
C ALA A 286 -14.38 -8.03 4.02
N TYR A 287 -13.15 -8.37 4.36
CA TYR A 287 -12.81 -9.23 5.51
C TYR A 287 -11.96 -8.51 6.57
N SER A 288 -11.95 -7.17 6.58
CA SER A 288 -11.19 -6.39 7.56
C SER A 288 -11.58 -6.68 9.01
N LYS A 289 -12.83 -7.06 9.25
CA LYS A 289 -13.35 -7.47 10.57
C LYS A 289 -12.68 -8.73 11.13
N GLU A 290 -12.10 -9.58 10.27
CA GLU A 290 -11.45 -10.83 10.67
C GLU A 290 -9.97 -10.66 11.04
N ILE A 291 -9.43 -9.45 10.92
CA ILE A 291 -8.03 -9.15 11.26
C ILE A 291 -7.82 -9.37 12.77
N ARG A 292 -6.98 -10.34 13.11
CA ARG A 292 -6.63 -10.64 14.52
C ARG A 292 -5.48 -9.81 15.03
N SER A 293 -4.58 -9.39 14.16
CA SER A 293 -3.42 -8.56 14.50
C SER A 293 -3.82 -7.13 14.86
N ALA A 294 -2.92 -6.41 15.52
CA ALA A 294 -3.16 -5.03 15.94
C ALA A 294 -3.23 -4.07 14.74
N VAL A 295 -4.16 -3.09 14.79
CA VAL A 295 -4.29 -2.04 13.77
C VAL A 295 -4.39 -0.68 14.43
N LEU A 296 -3.54 0.27 14.01
CA LEU A 296 -3.63 1.68 14.35
C LEU A 296 -3.96 2.47 13.08
N MET A 297 -5.10 3.15 13.08
CA MET A 297 -5.52 4.04 12.01
C MET A 297 -5.30 5.49 12.42
N ILE A 298 -4.59 6.26 11.60
CA ILE A 298 -4.27 7.67 11.85
C ILE A 298 -4.87 8.51 10.73
N HIS A 299 -5.62 9.57 11.08
CA HIS A 299 -6.19 10.50 10.11
C HIS A 299 -6.20 11.93 10.66
N GLY A 300 -6.17 12.92 9.77
CA GLY A 300 -6.29 14.32 10.15
C GLY A 300 -7.75 14.75 10.29
N SER A 301 -8.06 15.65 11.25
CA SER A 301 -9.41 16.14 11.47
C SER A 301 -9.94 16.94 10.28
N GLU A 302 -9.05 17.68 9.58
CA GLU A 302 -9.38 18.50 8.42
C GLU A 302 -9.27 17.75 7.07
N ALA A 303 -8.91 16.46 7.11
CA ALA A 303 -8.78 15.66 5.90
C ALA A 303 -10.16 15.30 5.31
N HIS A 304 -10.42 15.68 4.06
CA HIS A 304 -11.65 15.35 3.32
C HIS A 304 -11.91 13.83 3.23
N SER A 305 -10.88 13.02 3.41
CA SER A 305 -10.91 11.54 3.33
C SER A 305 -11.12 10.85 4.69
N ARG A 306 -11.32 11.60 5.79
CA ARG A 306 -11.39 11.07 7.14
C ARG A 306 -12.44 9.97 7.31
N TYR A 307 -13.58 10.13 6.65
CA TYR A 307 -14.68 9.15 6.71
C TYR A 307 -14.29 7.74 6.28
N PHE A 308 -13.28 7.57 5.40
CA PHE A 308 -12.82 6.22 5.05
C PHE A 308 -12.20 5.48 6.24
N SER A 309 -11.42 6.18 7.07
CA SER A 309 -10.84 5.58 8.29
C SER A 309 -11.89 5.37 9.37
N GLU A 310 -12.81 6.31 9.57
CA GLU A 310 -13.86 6.22 10.56
C GLU A 310 -14.79 5.03 10.28
N ASP A 311 -15.26 4.88 9.04
CA ASP A 311 -16.10 3.77 8.63
C ASP A 311 -15.37 2.43 8.70
N ALA A 312 -14.13 2.35 8.20
CA ALA A 312 -13.35 1.12 8.27
C ALA A 312 -13.04 0.70 9.73
N TYR A 313 -12.76 1.65 10.62
CA TYR A 313 -12.58 1.38 12.04
C TYR A 313 -13.87 0.84 12.66
N LYS A 314 -14.99 1.47 12.37
CA LYS A 314 -16.31 1.02 12.81
C LYS A 314 -16.59 -0.42 12.34
N ASP A 315 -16.35 -0.70 11.05
CA ASP A 315 -16.57 -2.02 10.48
C ASP A 315 -15.67 -3.10 11.11
N MET A 316 -14.41 -2.75 11.44
CA MET A 316 -13.49 -3.68 12.11
C MET A 316 -13.82 -3.93 13.59
N THR A 317 -14.50 -2.99 14.26
CA THR A 317 -14.70 -3.05 15.72
C THR A 317 -16.11 -3.44 16.12
N GLU A 318 -17.14 -3.02 15.37
CA GLU A 318 -18.53 -3.25 15.74
C GLU A 318 -18.88 -4.74 15.72
N GLY A 319 -19.16 -5.30 16.92
CA GLY A 319 -19.44 -6.71 17.11
C GLY A 319 -18.30 -7.66 16.76
N SER A 320 -17.06 -7.19 16.74
CA SER A 320 -15.85 -8.00 16.52
C SER A 320 -15.24 -8.44 17.84
N GLU A 321 -14.87 -9.73 17.95
CA GLU A 321 -14.08 -10.25 19.07
C GLU A 321 -12.64 -9.72 19.08
N PHE A 322 -12.17 -9.14 17.95
CA PHE A 322 -10.82 -8.59 17.79
C PHE A 322 -10.79 -7.06 17.91
N ALA A 323 -11.86 -6.42 18.41
CA ALA A 323 -11.94 -4.97 18.53
C ALA A 323 -10.90 -4.37 19.49
N ALA A 324 -10.50 -5.11 20.52
CA ALA A 324 -9.66 -4.60 21.62
C ALA A 324 -8.25 -4.13 21.19
N ASN A 325 -7.73 -4.58 20.04
CA ASN A 325 -6.42 -4.18 19.51
C ASN A 325 -6.52 -3.31 18.25
N LYS A 326 -7.66 -2.63 18.08
CA LYS A 326 -7.87 -1.66 16.99
C LYS A 326 -7.94 -0.26 17.60
N GLU A 327 -7.22 0.67 17.01
CA GLU A 327 -7.19 2.07 17.44
C GLU A 327 -7.49 2.98 16.25
N LEU A 328 -8.24 4.05 16.49
CA LEU A 328 -8.39 5.19 15.57
C LEU A 328 -7.88 6.45 16.27
N LEU A 329 -6.90 7.11 15.69
CA LEU A 329 -6.30 8.35 16.17
C LEU A 329 -6.56 9.47 15.17
N ILE A 330 -7.34 10.46 15.57
CA ILE A 330 -7.57 11.68 14.79
C ILE A 330 -6.61 12.76 15.25
N ILE A 331 -5.83 13.31 14.32
CA ILE A 331 -4.89 14.40 14.57
C ILE A 331 -5.59 15.72 14.29
N GLU A 332 -5.81 16.48 15.35
CA GLU A 332 -6.51 17.76 15.28
C GLU A 332 -5.77 18.77 14.41
N GLY A 333 -6.48 19.46 13.52
CA GLY A 333 -5.96 20.49 12.63
C GLY A 333 -5.17 19.99 11.42
N ALA A 334 -4.87 18.70 11.33
CA ALA A 334 -4.13 18.15 10.19
C ALA A 334 -5.04 17.91 8.99
N ASN A 335 -4.62 18.33 7.81
CA ASN A 335 -5.23 17.93 6.54
C ASN A 335 -4.65 16.58 6.04
N HIS A 336 -5.10 16.12 4.88
CA HIS A 336 -4.66 14.85 4.31
C HIS A 336 -3.15 14.80 4.05
N CYS A 337 -2.59 15.86 3.45
CA CYS A 337 -1.18 15.92 3.04
C CYS A 337 -0.22 16.26 4.19
N ASP A 338 -0.71 16.80 5.29
CA ASP A 338 0.11 17.04 6.49
C ASP A 338 0.60 15.74 7.13
N LEU A 339 -0.12 14.64 6.92
CA LEU A 339 0.32 13.30 7.31
C LEU A 339 1.28 12.64 6.29
N TYR A 340 1.73 13.37 5.26
CA TYR A 340 2.74 12.89 4.31
C TYR A 340 4.17 13.26 4.75
N ASP A 341 4.35 14.49 5.24
CA ASP A 341 5.65 15.06 5.58
C ASP A 341 5.70 15.77 6.94
N GLY A 342 4.57 15.80 7.64
CA GLY A 342 4.39 16.48 8.93
C GLY A 342 3.78 17.87 8.81
N GLY A 343 3.71 18.46 7.62
CA GLY A 343 3.21 19.81 7.41
C GLY A 343 4.01 20.84 8.23
N GLU A 344 3.42 22.00 8.48
CA GLU A 344 4.06 23.09 9.25
C GLU A 344 4.18 22.79 10.75
N HIS A 345 3.30 21.90 11.28
CA HIS A 345 3.21 21.63 12.72
C HIS A 345 3.70 20.25 13.12
N ASN A 346 4.38 19.53 12.22
CA ASN A 346 4.91 18.19 12.47
C ASN A 346 3.83 17.19 12.94
N TYR A 347 2.73 17.13 12.20
CA TYR A 347 1.52 16.38 12.57
C TYR A 347 1.68 14.85 12.61
N ILE A 348 2.73 14.27 12.02
CA ILE A 348 2.90 12.81 12.02
C ILE A 348 3.25 12.32 13.44
N PRO A 349 2.41 11.50 14.08
CA PRO A 349 2.60 11.08 15.46
C PRO A 349 3.59 9.90 15.56
N PHE A 350 4.85 10.12 15.14
CA PHE A 350 5.87 9.05 15.12
C PHE A 350 6.08 8.37 16.47
N ASP A 351 5.96 9.09 17.60
CA ASP A 351 6.10 8.50 18.94
C ASP A 351 4.98 7.50 19.25
N LYS A 352 3.74 7.79 18.81
CA LYS A 352 2.62 6.85 18.91
C LYS A 352 2.82 5.65 18.01
N ILE A 353 3.27 5.87 16.77
CA ILE A 353 3.55 4.78 15.81
C ILE A 353 4.66 3.87 16.35
N GLU A 354 5.73 4.43 16.88
CA GLU A 354 6.82 3.69 17.51
C GLU A 354 6.33 2.85 18.67
N SER A 355 5.58 3.46 19.61
CA SER A 355 5.04 2.77 20.79
C SER A 355 4.12 1.61 20.37
N PHE A 356 3.23 1.86 19.41
CA PHE A 356 2.33 0.84 18.87
C PHE A 356 3.09 -0.37 18.29
N PHE A 357 4.12 -0.13 17.46
CA PHE A 357 4.91 -1.23 16.93
C PHE A 357 5.72 -1.94 18.01
N LYS A 358 6.32 -1.23 18.97
CA LYS A 358 7.05 -1.86 20.08
C LYS A 358 6.17 -2.72 20.98
N GLU A 359 4.90 -2.37 21.12
CA GLU A 359 3.94 -3.16 21.90
C GLU A 359 3.48 -4.42 21.17
N ASN A 360 3.37 -4.37 19.84
CA ASN A 360 2.77 -5.42 19.05
C ASN A 360 3.77 -6.28 18.24
N LEU A 361 5.04 -5.91 18.20
CA LEU A 361 6.15 -6.65 17.57
C LEU A 361 7.15 -7.17 18.63
N LYS A 362 6.63 -7.81 19.68
CA LYS A 362 7.43 -8.39 20.79
C LYS A 362 7.92 -9.77 20.44
#